data_f8ca445fb6510908f563a783dbe398f0
#
_entry.id   f8ca445fb6510908f563a783dbe398f0
#
_cell.length_a   1.000
_cell.length_b   1.000
_cell.length_c   1.000
_cell.angle_alpha   90.00
_cell.angle_beta   90.00
_cell.angle_gamma   90.00
#
_symmetry.space_group_name_H-M   'P 1'
#
loop_
_entity.id
_entity.type
_entity.pdbx_description
1 polymer ?
#
loop_
_entity_poly.entity_id
_entity_poly.type
_entity_poly.pdbx_seq_one_letter_code
_entity_poly.pdbx_strand_id
1 'polypeptide(L)' 'MAHIRRHRNKWQSIVRISGHPIIAKSFTSKTDARHWAASVELKVKRD' A
#
# COMPACT_ATOMS: atom_id res chain seq x y z
N MET A 1 8.36 2.46 2.07
CA MET A 1 8.30 1.76 0.79
C MET A 1 7.02 0.97 0.65
N ALA A 2 6.46 0.98 -0.52
CA ALA A 2 5.24 0.24 -0.81
C ALA A 2 5.58 -1.06 -1.54
N HIS A 3 4.85 -2.09 -1.21
CA HIS A 3 5.03 -3.38 -1.85
C HIS A 3 3.66 -3.89 -2.26
N ILE A 4 3.51 -4.27 -3.52
CA ILE A 4 2.25 -4.77 -4.05
C ILE A 4 2.46 -6.21 -4.50
N ARG A 5 1.65 -7.11 -3.98
CA ARG A 5 1.73 -8.50 -4.34
C ARG A 5 0.36 -9.05 -4.68
N ARG A 6 0.35 -10.01 -5.59
CA ARG A 6 -0.87 -10.66 -5.98
C ARG A 6 -1.14 -11.84 -5.05
N HIS A 7 -2.35 -11.91 -4.54
CA HIS A 7 -2.76 -13.00 -3.67
C HIS A 7 -4.12 -13.51 -4.13
N ARG A 8 -4.11 -14.67 -4.78
CA ARG A 8 -5.31 -15.25 -5.37
C ARG A 8 -5.88 -14.28 -6.41
N ASN A 9 -7.12 -13.83 -6.24
CA ASN A 9 -7.75 -12.90 -7.16
C ASN A 9 -7.71 -11.46 -6.67
N LYS A 10 -6.88 -11.20 -5.67
CA LYS A 10 -6.81 -9.87 -5.08
C LYS A 10 -5.38 -9.36 -5.06
N TRP A 11 -5.25 -8.06 -4.97
CA TRP A 11 -3.95 -7.41 -4.88
C TRP A 11 -3.79 -6.86 -3.47
N GLN A 12 -2.70 -7.24 -2.83
CA GLN A 12 -2.42 -6.75 -1.49
C GLN A 12 -1.36 -5.68 -1.54
N SER A 13 -1.67 -4.53 -0.95
CA SER A 13 -0.76 -3.40 -0.90
C SER A 13 -0.21 -3.31 0.52
N ILE A 14 1.11 -3.34 0.64
CA ILE A 14 1.79 -3.28 1.93
C ILE A 14 2.69 -2.06 1.95
N VAL A 15 2.48 -1.19 2.93
CA VAL A 15 3.28 0.02 3.06
C VAL A 15 4.11 -0.08 4.33
N ARG A 16 5.43 0.02 4.18
CA ARG A 16 6.37 0.01 5.30
C ARG A 16 7.10 1.33 5.33
N ILE A 17 6.94 2.05 6.40
CA ILE A 17 7.57 3.36 6.55
C ILE A 17 8.27 3.37 7.90
N SER A 18 9.51 3.84 7.90
CA SER A 18 10.33 3.89 9.10
C SER A 18 9.65 4.74 10.17
N GLY A 19 9.53 4.20 11.38
CA GLY A 19 8.90 4.91 12.47
C GLY A 19 7.39 4.79 12.51
N HIS A 20 6.82 4.01 11.59
CA HIS A 20 5.37 3.80 11.53
C HIS A 20 5.06 2.33 11.41
N PRO A 21 3.87 1.91 11.88
CA PRO A 21 3.48 0.51 11.75
C PRO A 21 3.25 0.13 10.30
N ILE A 22 3.38 -1.17 10.02
CA ILE A 22 3.12 -1.68 8.69
C ILE A 22 1.63 -1.62 8.42
N ILE A 23 1.28 -1.06 7.27
CA ILE A 23 -0.11 -0.95 6.86
C ILE A 23 -0.34 -1.80 5.62
N ALA A 24 -1.36 -2.63 5.64
CA ALA A 24 -1.67 -3.49 4.50
C ALA A 24 -3.15 -3.42 4.19
N LYS A 25 -3.47 -3.49 2.91
CA LYS A 25 -4.86 -3.46 2.47
C LYS A 25 -5.01 -4.25 1.18
N SER A 26 -6.13 -4.93 1.03
CA SER A 26 -6.41 -5.73 -0.16
C SER A 26 -7.33 -5.01 -1.11
N PHE A 27 -7.09 -5.20 -2.40
CA PHE A 27 -7.89 -4.58 -3.45
C PHE A 27 -8.18 -5.62 -4.54
N THR A 28 -9.23 -5.38 -5.28
CA THR A 28 -9.56 -6.25 -6.42
C THR A 28 -8.80 -5.84 -7.68
N SER A 29 -8.24 -4.64 -7.68
CA SER A 29 -7.55 -4.08 -8.83
C SER A 29 -6.13 -3.65 -8.46
N LYS A 30 -5.18 -3.94 -9.35
CA LYS A 30 -3.80 -3.53 -9.15
C LYS A 30 -3.70 -2.00 -9.14
N THR A 31 -4.46 -1.35 -10.00
CA THR A 31 -4.45 0.10 -10.09
C THR A 31 -4.90 0.73 -8.77
N ASP A 32 -5.95 0.19 -8.18
CA ASP A 32 -6.43 0.69 -6.90
C ASP A 32 -5.39 0.50 -5.80
N ALA A 33 -4.72 -0.66 -5.79
CA ALA A 33 -3.70 -0.94 -4.80
C ALA A 33 -2.55 0.05 -4.91
N ARG A 34 -2.13 0.36 -6.13
CA ARG A 34 -1.06 1.32 -6.37
C ARG A 34 -1.45 2.73 -5.95
N HIS A 35 -2.66 3.13 -6.28
CA HIS A 35 -3.16 4.46 -5.90
C HIS A 35 -3.21 4.62 -4.39
N TRP A 36 -3.72 3.61 -3.71
CA TRP A 36 -3.81 3.66 -2.26
C TRP A 36 -2.41 3.73 -1.63
N ALA A 37 -1.48 2.92 -2.13
CA ALA A 37 -0.13 2.90 -1.59
C ALA A 37 0.54 4.26 -1.76
N ALA A 38 0.41 4.84 -2.94
CA ALA A 38 0.98 6.16 -3.21
C ALA A 38 0.37 7.23 -2.30
N SER A 39 -0.93 7.15 -2.09
CA SER A 39 -1.63 8.10 -1.23
C SER A 39 -1.15 8.00 0.22
N VAL A 40 -0.97 6.78 0.72
CA VAL A 40 -0.50 6.57 2.08
C VAL A 40 0.93 7.09 2.24
N GLU A 41 1.79 6.81 1.26
CA GLU A 41 3.16 7.27 1.32
C GLU A 41 3.24 8.80 1.34
N LEU A 42 2.42 9.45 0.56
CA LEU A 42 2.39 10.91 0.53
C LEU A 42 1.93 11.49 1.86
N LYS A 43 0.93 10.89 2.47
CA LYS A 43 0.43 11.36 3.76
C LYS A 43 1.50 11.28 4.84
N VAL A 44 2.23 10.19 4.87
CA VAL A 44 3.24 9.99 5.90
C VAL A 44 4.44 10.90 5.67
N LYS A 45 4.82 11.09 4.41
CA LYS A 45 5.96 11.94 4.10
C LYS A 45 5.74 13.40 4.48
N ARG A 46 4.50 13.86 4.46
CA ARG A 46 4.20 15.25 4.77
C ARG A 46 4.24 15.54 6.25
N ASP A 47 4.12 14.52 7.06
CA ASP A 47 4.24 14.67 8.50
C ASP A 47 5.70 14.58 8.91
#